data_b0331f1ebfde5c78a3c5ad5d6dac09ae
#
_entry.id   b0331f1ebfde5c78a3c5ad5d6dac09ae
#
_cell.length_a   1.000
_cell.length_b   1.000
_cell.length_c   1.000
_cell.angle_alpha   90.00
_cell.angle_beta   90.00
_cell.angle_gamma   90.00
#
_symmetry.space_group_name_H-M   'P 1'
#
loop_
_entity.id
_entity.type
_entity.pdbx_description
1 polymer ?
#
loop_
_entity_poly.entity_id
_entity_poly.type
_entity_poly.pdbx_seq_one_letter_code
_entity_poly.pdbx_strand_id
1 'polypeptide(L)'
;ETQEASSANVEESSEVVSDTETAQSTDTQTDMPVMSEQQVPVEDYAVNNPDVDQTAVIVSSEQPAFIMPVNGNTLEGYSDKLKYNEQLSDWRTHNGIDIAANTGCSVQAVADGVIDETGKDALGEYVIISHAAGFITKYMGLENIENLTVGKEIKSGEVIGTSGKCTGENVTDPHIHFEMSKDGVLVNPTDYLPQQ
;
A
#
# COMPACT_ATOMS: atom_id res chain seq x y z
N GLU A 1 -2.38 0.22 -67.02
CA GLU A 1 -1.56 -1.01 -67.14
C GLU A 1 -1.32 -1.54 -65.77
N THR A 2 -2.14 -2.39 -65.28
CA THR A 2 -2.32 -3.81 -65.50
C THR A 2 -1.25 -4.69 -64.88
N GLN A 3 -1.77 -5.55 -64.04
CA GLN A 3 -1.51 -6.95 -63.73
C GLN A 3 -0.76 -7.20 -62.43
N GLU A 4 -1.38 -7.86 -61.53
CA GLU A 4 -1.90 -9.22 -61.30
C GLU A 4 -0.92 -10.07 -60.48
N ALA A 5 -1.42 -10.46 -59.33
CA ALA A 5 -1.64 -11.78 -58.79
C ALA A 5 -0.47 -12.76 -58.70
N SER A 6 -0.26 -13.33 -57.53
CA SER A 6 -0.26 -14.79 -57.38
C SER A 6 -0.40 -15.24 -55.92
N SER A 7 -1.42 -15.99 -55.69
CA SER A 7 -1.68 -16.97 -54.62
C SER A 7 -0.59 -18.02 -54.48
N ALA A 8 -0.34 -18.52 -53.31
CA ALA A 8 -0.08 -19.93 -53.04
C ALA A 8 -0.44 -20.28 -51.60
N ASN A 9 -1.43 -21.06 -51.48
CA ASN A 9 -1.98 -21.86 -50.44
C ASN A 9 -1.12 -23.13 -50.28
N VAL A 10 -0.82 -23.58 -49.07
CA VAL A 10 -0.59 -24.98 -48.75
C VAL A 10 -1.10 -25.26 -47.36
N GLU A 11 -1.98 -26.24 -47.35
CA GLU A 11 -2.67 -26.95 -46.29
C GLU A 11 -1.73 -27.78 -45.40
N GLU A 12 -2.19 -27.94 -44.13
CA GLU A 12 -2.58 -29.20 -43.49
C GLU A 12 -1.48 -30.14 -43.00
N SER A 13 -1.45 -30.37 -41.70
CA SER A 13 -1.81 -31.70 -41.18
C SER A 13 -1.85 -31.71 -39.63
N SER A 14 -2.94 -32.21 -39.17
CA SER A 14 -3.31 -32.70 -37.86
C SER A 14 -2.43 -33.86 -37.37
N GLU A 15 -2.14 -33.94 -36.06
CA GLU A 15 -2.18 -35.20 -35.34
C GLU A 15 -2.50 -35.00 -33.85
N VAL A 16 -3.57 -35.68 -33.48
CA VAL A 16 -4.09 -35.90 -32.13
C VAL A 16 -3.38 -37.13 -31.59
N VAL A 17 -2.76 -37.02 -30.43
CA VAL A 17 -2.48 -38.20 -29.59
C VAL A 17 -2.98 -37.95 -28.19
N SER A 18 -4.01 -38.70 -27.88
CA SER A 18 -4.57 -38.94 -26.57
C SER A 18 -3.69 -40.00 -25.86
N ASP A 19 -3.25 -39.69 -24.64
CA ASP A 19 -2.90 -40.74 -23.70
C ASP A 19 -3.40 -40.42 -22.30
N THR A 20 -4.32 -41.24 -21.90
CA THR A 20 -4.94 -41.38 -20.59
C THR A 20 -4.01 -42.27 -19.75
N GLU A 21 -3.48 -41.74 -18.66
CA GLU A 21 -2.93 -42.60 -17.61
C GLU A 21 -3.50 -42.26 -16.25
N THR A 22 -4.29 -43.20 -15.78
CA THR A 22 -4.84 -43.38 -14.45
C THR A 22 -3.71 -43.72 -13.48
N ALA A 23 -3.48 -42.95 -12.47
CA ALA A 23 -2.65 -43.38 -11.34
C ALA A 23 -3.43 -43.21 -10.01
N GLN A 24 -3.54 -44.36 -9.37
CA GLN A 24 -4.23 -44.70 -8.15
C GLN A 24 -3.78 -43.86 -6.93
N SER A 25 -4.77 -43.52 -6.11
CA SER A 25 -4.66 -43.22 -4.66
C SER A 25 -3.88 -44.34 -3.93
N THR A 26 -2.85 -43.93 -3.20
CA THR A 26 -2.40 -44.68 -2.03
C THR A 26 -2.52 -43.79 -0.82
N ASP A 27 -3.52 -44.13 -0.01
CA ASP A 27 -3.76 -43.72 1.36
C ASP A 27 -2.57 -44.19 2.22
N THR A 28 -1.83 -43.26 2.81
CA THR A 28 -0.88 -43.55 3.87
C THR A 28 -1.23 -42.69 5.06
N GLN A 29 -2.09 -43.24 5.93
CA GLN A 29 -2.28 -42.80 7.30
C GLN A 29 -0.93 -42.87 8.03
N THR A 30 -0.34 -41.75 8.33
CA THR A 30 0.76 -41.66 9.30
C THR A 30 0.19 -41.19 10.63
N ASP A 31 0.09 -42.14 11.53
CA ASP A 31 -0.23 -42.05 12.95
C ASP A 31 0.76 -41.07 13.62
N MET A 32 0.25 -39.94 14.14
CA MET A 32 1.04 -39.01 14.93
C MET A 32 0.82 -39.31 16.43
N PRO A 33 1.87 -39.55 17.22
CA PRO A 33 1.71 -39.79 18.64
C PRO A 33 1.31 -38.50 19.34
N VAL A 34 0.24 -38.59 20.11
CA VAL A 34 -0.20 -37.61 21.11
C VAL A 34 0.92 -37.47 22.18
N MET A 35 1.61 -36.33 22.14
CA MET A 35 2.51 -35.96 23.23
C MET A 35 1.72 -35.34 24.37
N SER A 36 1.75 -36.04 25.48
CA SER A 36 1.32 -35.68 26.81
C SER A 36 1.77 -34.27 27.21
N GLU A 37 0.82 -33.50 27.72
CA GLU A 37 1.02 -32.22 28.42
C GLU A 37 1.92 -32.45 29.64
N GLN A 38 3.15 -32.00 29.57
CA GLN A 38 4.05 -31.95 30.73
C GLN A 38 4.04 -30.51 31.25
N GLN A 39 3.29 -30.29 32.34
CA GLN A 39 3.34 -29.08 33.13
C GLN A 39 4.74 -28.86 33.67
N VAL A 40 5.43 -27.83 33.22
CA VAL A 40 6.64 -27.30 33.83
C VAL A 40 6.23 -26.28 34.90
N PRO A 41 6.83 -26.37 36.14
CA PRO A 41 6.56 -25.38 37.16
C PRO A 41 7.12 -24.02 36.74
N VAL A 42 6.32 -22.99 36.79
CA VAL A 42 6.76 -21.59 36.66
C VAL A 42 7.47 -21.20 37.96
N GLU A 43 8.79 -21.24 37.94
CA GLU A 43 9.58 -20.60 39.01
C GLU A 43 9.56 -19.08 38.78
N ASP A 44 9.14 -18.40 39.84
CA ASP A 44 9.04 -16.94 39.98
C ASP A 44 10.46 -16.34 40.00
N TYR A 45 10.96 -15.92 38.82
CA TYR A 45 12.18 -15.11 38.75
C TYR A 45 11.80 -13.64 38.78
N ALA A 46 11.66 -13.09 39.97
CA ALA A 46 11.71 -11.66 40.17
C ALA A 46 13.13 -11.14 39.83
N VAL A 47 13.33 -10.77 38.56
CA VAL A 47 14.53 -10.03 38.15
C VAL A 47 14.26 -8.54 38.40
N ASN A 48 14.64 -8.06 39.57
CA ASN A 48 14.83 -6.64 39.80
C ASN A 48 16.06 -6.19 39.02
N ASN A 49 15.83 -5.63 37.83
CA ASN A 49 16.82 -4.91 37.05
C ASN A 49 16.43 -3.43 37.05
N PRO A 50 17.12 -2.54 37.82
CA PRO A 50 16.71 -1.16 38.02
C PRO A 50 17.15 -0.21 36.93
N ASP A 51 17.66 -0.68 35.76
CA ASP A 51 18.18 0.17 34.68
C ASP A 51 17.75 -0.31 33.30
N VAL A 52 16.44 -0.54 33.10
CA VAL A 52 15.88 -0.47 31.77
C VAL A 52 15.05 0.82 31.75
N ASP A 53 15.61 1.82 31.11
CA ASP A 53 14.84 3.00 30.67
C ASP A 53 13.65 2.49 29.84
N GLN A 54 12.54 2.22 30.53
CA GLN A 54 11.25 1.98 29.89
C GLN A 54 10.77 3.36 29.44
N THR A 55 11.31 3.83 28.33
CA THR A 55 10.57 4.73 27.47
C THR A 55 9.34 3.94 27.04
N ALA A 56 8.33 3.94 27.90
CA ALA A 56 7.00 3.51 27.53
C ALA A 56 6.62 4.37 26.33
N VAL A 57 6.63 3.78 25.16
CA VAL A 57 5.96 4.35 24.00
C VAL A 57 4.52 4.47 24.46
N ILE A 58 4.13 5.68 24.88
CA ILE A 58 2.75 6.00 25.20
C ILE A 58 2.04 5.92 23.85
N VAL A 59 1.52 4.75 23.54
CA VAL A 59 0.62 4.56 22.40
C VAL A 59 -0.65 5.31 22.80
N SER A 60 -0.72 6.59 22.42
CA SER A 60 -1.94 7.37 22.57
C SER A 60 -3.05 6.65 21.83
N SER A 61 -4.08 6.25 22.55
CA SER A 61 -5.28 5.68 21.96
C SER A 61 -6.22 6.75 21.37
N GLU A 62 -5.87 8.02 21.54
CA GLU A 62 -6.62 9.13 20.95
C GLU A 62 -6.34 9.24 19.45
N GLN A 63 -7.44 9.45 18.71
CA GLN A 63 -7.35 9.71 17.27
C GLN A 63 -6.52 10.98 17.03
N PRO A 64 -5.53 10.94 16.13
CA PRO A 64 -4.76 12.13 15.78
C PRO A 64 -5.63 13.24 15.18
N ALA A 65 -5.26 14.49 15.45
CA ALA A 65 -5.77 15.62 14.68
C ALA A 65 -5.00 15.70 13.36
N PHE A 66 -5.68 15.38 12.27
CA PHE A 66 -5.09 15.37 10.94
C PHE A 66 -5.11 16.77 10.30
N ILE A 67 -4.08 17.07 9.52
CA ILE A 67 -4.00 18.26 8.65
C ILE A 67 -3.95 17.81 7.18
N MET A 68 -4.11 18.74 6.25
CA MET A 68 -3.94 18.44 4.83
C MET A 68 -2.47 18.16 4.50
N PRO A 69 -2.16 17.14 3.67
CA PRO A 69 -0.77 16.83 3.28
C PRO A 69 -0.17 17.87 2.33
N VAL A 70 -1.02 18.54 1.56
CA VAL A 70 -0.66 19.61 0.62
C VAL A 70 -1.84 20.58 0.51
N ASN A 71 -1.53 21.82 0.14
CA ASN A 71 -2.59 22.83 -0.10
C ASN A 71 -3.10 22.69 -1.55
N GLY A 72 -4.16 21.93 -1.75
CA GLY A 72 -4.78 21.69 -3.05
C GLY A 72 -6.15 21.06 -2.92
N ASN A 73 -6.99 21.24 -3.93
CA ASN A 73 -8.33 20.65 -3.98
C ASN A 73 -8.25 19.16 -4.29
N THR A 74 -9.21 18.38 -3.80
CA THR A 74 -9.37 16.98 -4.19
C THR A 74 -9.85 16.90 -5.64
N LEU A 75 -9.09 16.20 -6.50
CA LEU A 75 -9.38 15.97 -7.91
C LEU A 75 -10.19 14.69 -8.10
N GLU A 76 -9.78 13.59 -7.43
CA GLU A 76 -10.52 12.33 -7.38
C GLU A 76 -10.65 11.86 -5.94
N GLY A 77 -11.86 11.41 -5.58
CA GLY A 77 -12.19 10.94 -4.23
C GLY A 77 -12.07 9.43 -4.10
N TYR A 78 -11.95 8.96 -2.85
CA TYR A 78 -12.01 7.54 -2.49
C TYR A 78 -13.24 6.84 -3.07
N SER A 79 -13.05 5.60 -3.55
CA SER A 79 -14.15 4.77 -4.05
C SER A 79 -13.89 3.29 -3.80
N ASP A 80 -14.74 2.66 -3.00
CA ASP A 80 -14.82 1.21 -2.83
C ASP A 80 -15.53 0.50 -4.00
N LYS A 81 -16.06 1.27 -4.95
CA LYS A 81 -16.74 0.77 -6.15
C LYS A 81 -15.80 0.83 -7.34
N LEU A 82 -15.92 -0.17 -8.20
CA LEU A 82 -15.18 -0.20 -9.45
C LEU A 82 -15.58 0.99 -10.32
N LYS A 83 -14.58 1.75 -10.75
CA LYS A 83 -14.66 2.81 -11.76
C LYS A 83 -13.75 2.42 -12.93
N TYR A 84 -14.14 2.81 -14.14
CA TYR A 84 -13.29 2.60 -15.31
C TYR A 84 -12.13 3.60 -15.29
N ASN A 85 -10.90 3.08 -15.33
CA ASN A 85 -9.69 3.88 -15.47
C ASN A 85 -9.33 3.96 -16.96
N GLU A 86 -9.42 5.16 -17.55
CA GLU A 86 -9.18 5.38 -18.97
C GLU A 86 -7.71 5.23 -19.36
N GLN A 87 -6.79 5.61 -18.47
CA GLN A 87 -5.35 5.52 -18.73
C GLN A 87 -4.85 4.08 -18.77
N LEU A 88 -5.36 3.23 -17.88
CA LEU A 88 -4.99 1.84 -17.78
C LEU A 88 -5.95 0.90 -18.49
N SER A 89 -7.08 1.45 -18.99
CA SER A 89 -8.14 0.71 -19.70
C SER A 89 -8.68 -0.48 -18.90
N ASP A 90 -8.84 -0.30 -17.59
CA ASP A 90 -9.37 -1.33 -16.69
C ASP A 90 -10.40 -0.78 -15.68
N TRP A 91 -11.01 -1.68 -14.91
CA TRP A 91 -11.93 -1.34 -13.84
C TRP A 91 -11.24 -1.55 -12.50
N ARG A 92 -11.16 -0.50 -11.68
CA ARG A 92 -10.53 -0.54 -10.35
C ARG A 92 -11.26 0.31 -9.33
N THR A 93 -11.01 0.04 -8.05
CA THR A 93 -11.33 0.93 -6.94
C THR A 93 -10.31 2.07 -6.88
N HIS A 94 -10.64 3.14 -6.19
CA HIS A 94 -9.70 4.21 -5.87
C HIS A 94 -9.46 4.22 -4.36
N ASN A 95 -8.31 3.72 -3.93
CA ASN A 95 -8.02 3.41 -2.54
C ASN A 95 -7.71 4.64 -1.66
N GLY A 96 -7.60 5.82 -2.26
CA GLY A 96 -7.25 7.07 -1.62
C GLY A 96 -7.98 8.26 -2.20
N ILE A 97 -7.34 9.41 -2.14
CA ILE A 97 -7.76 10.63 -2.79
C ILE A 97 -6.59 11.23 -3.56
N ASP A 98 -6.89 11.83 -4.71
CA ASP A 98 -5.92 12.61 -5.48
C ASP A 98 -6.07 14.07 -5.13
N ILE A 99 -4.99 14.70 -4.69
CA ILE A 99 -4.98 16.09 -4.26
C ILE A 99 -4.11 16.89 -5.22
N ALA A 100 -4.68 17.93 -5.82
CA ALA A 100 -3.95 18.82 -6.73
C ALA A 100 -2.68 19.35 -6.08
N ALA A 101 -1.55 19.21 -6.75
CA ALA A 101 -0.26 19.69 -6.29
C ALA A 101 0.64 19.95 -7.48
N ASN A 102 1.03 21.20 -7.70
CA ASN A 102 2.05 21.48 -8.72
C ASN A 102 3.35 20.77 -8.36
N THR A 103 4.06 20.26 -9.38
CA THR A 103 5.35 19.60 -9.18
C THR A 103 6.30 20.49 -8.37
N GLY A 104 6.95 19.91 -7.36
CA GLY A 104 7.85 20.62 -6.45
C GLY A 104 7.18 21.29 -5.24
N CYS A 105 5.85 21.18 -5.08
CA CYS A 105 5.19 21.63 -3.85
C CYS A 105 5.60 20.77 -2.67
N SER A 106 5.83 21.38 -1.51
CA SER A 106 6.12 20.64 -0.28
C SER A 106 4.92 19.79 0.15
N VAL A 107 5.19 18.51 0.41
CA VAL A 107 4.24 17.57 1.00
C VAL A 107 4.63 17.31 2.44
N GLN A 108 3.67 17.33 3.34
CA GLN A 108 3.87 17.25 4.78
C GLN A 108 3.12 16.08 5.41
N ALA A 109 3.65 15.58 6.53
CA ALA A 109 2.98 14.57 7.33
C ALA A 109 1.67 15.11 7.90
N VAL A 110 0.57 14.35 7.74
CA VAL A 110 -0.77 14.76 8.19
C VAL A 110 -0.94 14.74 9.70
N ALA A 111 -0.10 14.00 10.42
CA ALA A 111 -0.11 13.88 11.88
C ALA A 111 1.26 13.42 12.38
N ASP A 112 1.48 13.46 13.71
CA ASP A 112 2.63 12.86 14.36
C ASP A 112 2.67 11.34 14.07
N GLY A 113 3.85 10.78 13.81
CA GLY A 113 4.00 9.36 13.53
C GLY A 113 5.43 8.91 13.38
N VAL A 114 5.60 7.71 12.87
CA VAL A 114 6.89 7.08 12.58
C VAL A 114 6.88 6.60 11.13
N ILE A 115 7.98 6.82 10.42
CA ILE A 115 8.14 6.32 9.05
C ILE A 115 8.27 4.79 9.08
N ASP A 116 7.31 4.10 8.49
CA ASP A 116 7.32 2.64 8.38
C ASP A 116 8.06 2.18 7.13
N GLU A 117 7.86 2.88 6.01
CA GLU A 117 8.41 2.50 4.73
C GLU A 117 8.63 3.71 3.82
N THR A 118 9.66 3.64 3.00
CA THR A 118 9.89 4.54 1.87
C THR A 118 10.29 3.73 0.66
N GLY A 119 9.87 4.13 -0.53
CA GLY A 119 10.20 3.40 -1.74
C GLY A 119 9.78 4.12 -3.00
N LYS A 120 9.76 3.36 -4.11
CA LYS A 120 9.36 3.84 -5.42
C LYS A 120 8.57 2.76 -6.14
N ASP A 121 7.45 3.14 -6.71
CA ASP A 121 6.58 2.28 -7.51
C ASP A 121 6.22 2.94 -8.85
N ALA A 122 5.15 2.44 -9.50
CA ALA A 122 4.69 2.97 -10.78
C ALA A 122 4.11 4.39 -10.66
N LEU A 123 3.64 4.80 -9.48
CA LEU A 123 3.08 6.13 -9.21
C LEU A 123 4.16 7.17 -8.85
N GLY A 124 5.39 6.74 -8.60
CA GLY A 124 6.50 7.60 -8.18
C GLY A 124 7.12 7.14 -6.86
N GLU A 125 7.81 8.04 -6.17
CA GLU A 125 8.29 7.77 -4.82
C GLU A 125 7.14 7.83 -3.83
N TYR A 126 7.24 7.02 -2.75
CA TYR A 126 6.21 6.97 -1.71
C TYR A 126 6.79 6.91 -0.31
N VAL A 127 5.98 7.33 0.65
CA VAL A 127 6.25 7.26 2.08
C VAL A 127 5.04 6.68 2.79
N ILE A 128 5.25 5.75 3.72
CA ILE A 128 4.23 5.21 4.62
C ILE A 128 4.57 5.64 6.05
N ILE A 129 3.59 6.17 6.76
CA ILE A 129 3.73 6.65 8.14
C ILE A 129 2.68 5.99 9.01
N SER A 130 3.12 5.37 10.12
CA SER A 130 2.26 4.89 11.20
C SER A 130 2.00 5.99 12.20
N HIS A 131 0.74 6.11 12.62
CA HIS A 131 0.27 7.10 13.58
C HIS A 131 -0.38 6.44 14.79
N ALA A 132 -0.75 7.25 15.78
CA ALA A 132 -1.52 6.79 16.93
C ALA A 132 -2.87 6.20 16.53
N ALA A 133 -3.50 5.42 17.42
CA ALA A 133 -4.83 4.83 17.27
C ALA A 133 -5.00 3.94 16.02
N GLY A 134 -3.92 3.28 15.56
CA GLY A 134 -3.96 2.32 14.44
C GLY A 134 -4.10 2.93 13.05
N PHE A 135 -3.89 4.25 12.92
CA PHE A 135 -3.87 4.89 11.61
C PHE A 135 -2.54 4.70 10.90
N ILE A 136 -2.62 4.47 9.59
CA ILE A 136 -1.47 4.47 8.68
C ILE A 136 -1.83 5.34 7.48
N THR A 137 -0.88 6.16 7.04
CA THR A 137 -1.03 6.98 5.84
C THR A 137 0.03 6.65 4.82
N LYS A 138 -0.34 6.71 3.55
CA LYS A 138 0.56 6.49 2.41
C LYS A 138 0.46 7.69 1.47
N TYR A 139 1.63 8.22 1.12
CA TYR A 139 1.79 9.37 0.22
C TYR A 139 2.52 8.87 -1.01
N MET A 140 1.97 9.05 -2.20
CA MET A 140 2.53 8.59 -3.47
C MET A 140 2.62 9.73 -4.47
N GLY A 141 3.46 9.53 -5.51
CA GLY A 141 3.76 10.60 -6.47
C GLY A 141 4.71 11.65 -5.90
N LEU A 142 5.59 11.24 -4.98
CA LEU A 142 6.57 12.11 -4.35
C LEU A 142 7.91 12.13 -5.12
N GLU A 143 8.71 13.12 -4.76
CA GLU A 143 10.13 13.26 -5.09
C GLU A 143 10.88 13.82 -3.86
N ASN A 144 12.21 13.67 -3.84
CA ASN A 144 13.10 14.23 -2.81
C ASN A 144 12.84 13.68 -1.40
N ILE A 145 12.66 12.36 -1.29
CA ILE A 145 12.45 11.63 -0.03
C ILE A 145 13.74 11.03 0.56
N GLU A 146 14.92 11.27 -0.02
CA GLU A 146 16.19 10.60 0.29
C GLU A 146 16.67 10.83 1.74
N ASN A 147 16.19 11.89 2.38
CA ASN A 147 16.53 12.21 3.78
C ASN A 147 15.62 11.53 4.80
N LEU A 148 14.65 10.75 4.35
CA LEU A 148 13.77 9.97 5.19
C LEU A 148 14.35 8.58 5.44
N THR A 149 14.26 8.14 6.69
CA THR A 149 14.71 6.80 7.09
C THR A 149 13.60 6.10 7.86
N VAL A 150 13.43 4.81 7.61
CA VAL A 150 12.50 3.96 8.37
C VAL A 150 12.83 4.03 9.85
N GLY A 151 11.80 4.15 10.69
CA GLY A 151 11.93 4.31 12.13
C GLY A 151 12.11 5.77 12.60
N LYS A 152 12.26 6.75 11.68
CA LYS A 152 12.32 8.17 12.07
C LYS A 152 10.96 8.65 12.56
N GLU A 153 10.94 9.31 13.71
CA GLU A 153 9.77 10.06 14.18
C GLU A 153 9.55 11.30 13.31
N ILE A 154 8.30 11.56 12.96
CA ILE A 154 7.85 12.68 12.16
C ILE A 154 6.78 13.44 12.93
N LYS A 155 6.81 14.78 12.84
CA LYS A 155 5.78 15.65 13.42
C LYS A 155 4.75 16.07 12.38
N SER A 156 3.53 16.29 12.85
CA SER A 156 2.47 16.90 12.03
C SER A 156 2.97 18.19 11.39
N GLY A 157 2.83 18.31 10.06
CA GLY A 157 3.33 19.44 9.29
C GLY A 157 4.81 19.39 8.91
N GLU A 158 5.56 18.38 9.33
CA GLU A 158 6.94 18.19 8.88
C GLU A 158 6.95 17.78 7.40
N VAL A 159 7.83 18.40 6.61
CA VAL A 159 7.95 18.11 5.18
C VAL A 159 8.59 16.74 4.99
N ILE A 160 7.91 15.87 4.25
CA ILE A 160 8.32 14.50 3.95
C ILE A 160 8.75 14.31 2.50
N GLY A 161 8.74 15.34 1.69
CA GLY A 161 9.15 15.33 0.29
C GLY A 161 8.49 16.46 -0.48
N THR A 162 8.58 16.37 -1.78
CA THR A 162 7.89 17.28 -2.70
C THR A 162 6.98 16.50 -3.62
N SER A 163 5.92 17.13 -4.12
CA SER A 163 5.09 16.54 -5.16
C SER A 163 5.90 16.36 -6.44
N GLY A 164 5.88 15.16 -6.97
CA GLY A 164 6.49 14.77 -8.23
C GLY A 164 5.44 14.59 -9.33
N LYS A 165 5.68 13.59 -10.16
CA LYS A 165 4.76 13.18 -11.21
C LYS A 165 4.08 11.88 -10.80
N CYS A 166 2.80 11.96 -10.46
CA CYS A 166 1.97 10.77 -10.28
C CYS A 166 1.51 10.25 -11.64
N THR A 167 1.66 8.96 -11.89
CA THR A 167 1.31 8.32 -13.17
C THR A 167 0.44 7.09 -12.93
N GLY A 168 -0.46 6.79 -13.89
CA GLY A 168 -1.33 5.61 -13.78
C GLY A 168 -2.67 5.84 -13.08
N GLU A 169 -2.96 7.07 -12.68
CA GLU A 169 -4.27 7.49 -12.19
C GLU A 169 -5.13 8.08 -13.33
N ASN A 170 -6.45 8.20 -13.11
CA ASN A 170 -7.36 8.82 -14.06
C ASN A 170 -7.13 10.33 -14.21
N VAL A 171 -6.53 10.93 -13.19
CA VAL A 171 -6.25 12.35 -13.12
C VAL A 171 -4.99 12.67 -13.94
N THR A 172 -5.08 13.60 -14.86
CA THR A 172 -3.97 14.06 -15.70
C THR A 172 -3.26 15.30 -15.14
N ASP A 173 -3.93 16.05 -14.28
CA ASP A 173 -3.37 17.22 -13.63
C ASP A 173 -2.30 16.81 -12.59
N PRO A 174 -1.28 17.63 -12.34
CA PRO A 174 -0.29 17.37 -11.31
C PRO A 174 -0.95 17.20 -9.94
N HIS A 175 -0.66 16.08 -9.27
CA HIS A 175 -1.27 15.72 -7.99
C HIS A 175 -0.38 14.79 -7.18
N ILE A 176 -0.73 14.58 -5.92
CA ILE A 176 -0.28 13.46 -5.10
C ILE A 176 -1.45 12.52 -4.86
N HIS A 177 -1.20 11.21 -4.81
CA HIS A 177 -2.17 10.22 -4.36
C HIS A 177 -1.96 9.97 -2.86
N PHE A 178 -3.03 10.04 -2.08
CA PHE A 178 -3.00 9.91 -0.62
C PHE A 178 -3.98 8.87 -0.13
N GLU A 179 -3.47 7.84 0.56
CA GLU A 179 -4.27 6.79 1.16
C GLU A 179 -4.26 6.88 2.68
N MET A 180 -5.32 6.41 3.30
CA MET A 180 -5.43 6.25 4.75
C MET A 180 -6.02 4.90 5.09
N SER A 181 -5.47 4.24 6.10
CA SER A 181 -6.07 3.05 6.69
C SER A 181 -6.17 3.20 8.21
N LYS A 182 -7.11 2.47 8.79
CA LYS A 182 -7.28 2.34 10.24
C LYS A 182 -7.41 0.87 10.60
N ASP A 183 -6.59 0.40 11.53
CA ASP A 183 -6.56 -0.99 11.97
C ASP A 183 -6.45 -1.98 10.79
N GLY A 184 -5.65 -1.60 9.76
CA GLY A 184 -5.40 -2.40 8.55
C GLY A 184 -6.52 -2.36 7.51
N VAL A 185 -7.56 -1.56 7.68
CA VAL A 185 -8.66 -1.40 6.72
C VAL A 185 -8.56 -0.02 6.06
N LEU A 186 -8.61 0.04 4.72
CA LEU A 186 -8.67 1.29 3.97
C LEU A 186 -9.93 2.07 4.34
N VAL A 187 -9.76 3.36 4.57
CA VAL A 187 -10.84 4.29 4.90
C VAL A 187 -10.81 5.49 3.97
N ASN A 188 -11.96 6.16 3.82
CA ASN A 188 -12.02 7.39 3.03
C ASN A 188 -11.27 8.52 3.78
N PRO A 189 -10.17 9.06 3.24
CA PRO A 189 -9.39 10.11 3.91
C PRO A 189 -10.20 11.38 4.22
N THR A 190 -11.21 11.70 3.41
CA THR A 190 -12.04 12.91 3.60
C THR A 190 -12.90 12.87 4.86
N ASP A 191 -13.08 11.69 5.48
CA ASP A 191 -13.81 11.55 6.74
C ASP A 191 -12.96 12.00 7.95
N TYR A 192 -11.64 12.11 7.77
CA TYR A 192 -10.67 12.40 8.81
C TYR A 192 -9.90 13.71 8.57
N LEU A 193 -9.70 14.09 7.33
CA LEU A 193 -9.01 15.34 6.96
C LEU A 193 -9.92 16.55 7.16
N PRO A 194 -9.34 17.75 7.40
CA PRO A 194 -10.11 18.99 7.42
C PRO A 194 -10.89 19.18 6.12
N GLN A 195 -12.13 19.66 6.24
CA GLN A 195 -12.93 20.04 5.07
C GLN A 195 -12.28 21.27 4.40
N GLN A 196 -12.22 21.23 3.08
CA GLN A 196 -11.72 22.32 2.22
C GLN A 196 -12.85 23.27 1.85
#